data_727dfd9f7a557d936f13115a1f19f2db
#
_entry.id   727dfd9f7a557d936f13115a1f19f2db
#
_cell.length_a   1.000
_cell.length_b   1.000
_cell.length_c   1.000
_cell.angle_alpha   90.00
_cell.angle_beta   90.00
_cell.angle_gamma   90.00
#
_symmetry.space_group_name_H-M   'P 1'
#
loop_
_entity.id
_entity.type
_entity.pdbx_description
1 polymer ?
#
loop_
_entity_poly.entity_id
_entity_poly.type
_entity_poly.pdbx_seq_one_letter_code
_entity_poly.pdbx_strand_id
1 'polypeptide(L)'
;MEGFCFAEHHATTVKLLDWYIVKKFLGTFFFSIVLVLSIAIVFDLTEKMDDFFEEQVPFREIILDYYLPFLPYYMNMFSSLFIFISVIFFTSKLAGNSEIIAMHATGMSYHRMMRPYAFSATVLFLLGIYLGGWVIPKSSERMLNFTDKYIDHFTSDHARNMQLEVEPGTVLFIESFQRRSNIGYRCSIEHFNGKSLTSRTIADRIYYDSLYNWHLDNYTQRTFTGLKEEMTQGERMDIVMPITPDEMFVTAMQAQQMTTPELRHYMERQRERGSGNVKAFEVEYHKRWASPVGAFIMTLLGVTMSSRKVRGGMGKNLGMGIVLTAGYILFSTVSTTFSVNNVMSSFSAAWLPNFVFLAISIPLYIRASK
;
A
#
# COMPACT_ATOMS: atom_id res chain seq x y z
N MET A 1 5.16 -6.99 58.77
CA MET A 1 4.35 -5.95 58.03
C MET A 1 5.15 -5.16 57.00
N GLU A 2 6.47 -5.19 57.03
CA GLU A 2 7.31 -4.40 56.08
C GLU A 2 7.40 -4.98 54.66
N GLY A 3 7.20 -6.28 54.45
CA GLY A 3 7.29 -6.90 53.12
C GLY A 3 6.13 -6.59 52.17
N PHE A 4 4.94 -6.26 52.71
CA PHE A 4 3.77 -5.95 51.88
C PHE A 4 3.80 -4.52 51.29
N CYS A 5 4.38 -3.58 52.02
CA CYS A 5 4.52 -2.19 51.56
C CYS A 5 5.55 -2.03 50.45
N PHE A 6 6.62 -2.85 50.45
CA PHE A 6 7.64 -2.86 49.37
C PHE A 6 7.11 -3.45 48.08
N ALA A 7 6.26 -4.48 48.12
CA ALA A 7 5.69 -5.10 46.93
C ALA A 7 4.67 -4.20 46.21
N GLU A 8 3.83 -3.48 46.99
CA GLU A 8 2.89 -2.51 46.40
C GLU A 8 3.59 -1.28 45.79
N HIS A 9 4.64 -0.78 46.43
CA HIS A 9 5.42 0.36 45.93
C HIS A 9 6.18 -0.03 44.66
N HIS A 10 6.69 -1.26 44.54
CA HIS A 10 7.30 -1.80 43.35
C HIS A 10 6.31 -1.99 42.20
N ALA A 11 5.09 -2.46 42.49
CA ALA A 11 4.04 -2.64 41.46
C ALA A 11 3.53 -1.30 40.91
N THR A 12 3.46 -0.24 41.68
CA THR A 12 3.03 1.11 41.25
C THR A 12 4.14 1.83 40.48
N THR A 13 5.40 1.74 40.87
CA THR A 13 6.54 2.32 40.19
C THR A 13 6.76 1.67 38.82
N VAL A 14 6.56 0.37 38.69
CA VAL A 14 6.65 -0.35 37.41
C VAL A 14 5.56 0.09 36.44
N LYS A 15 4.33 0.32 36.91
CA LYS A 15 3.23 0.86 36.08
C LYS A 15 3.49 2.29 35.60
N LEU A 16 4.06 3.14 36.43
CA LEU A 16 4.42 4.52 36.09
C LEU A 16 5.50 4.57 34.99
N LEU A 17 6.50 3.71 35.09
CA LEU A 17 7.59 3.64 34.11
C LEU A 17 7.10 3.11 32.75
N ASP A 18 6.23 2.09 32.78
CA ASP A 18 5.62 1.57 31.56
C ASP A 18 4.85 2.67 30.82
N TRP A 19 4.02 3.41 31.56
CA TRP A 19 3.23 4.50 31.01
C TRP A 19 4.10 5.66 30.50
N TYR A 20 5.20 5.96 31.19
CA TYR A 20 6.18 6.93 30.73
C TYR A 20 6.76 6.56 29.36
N ILE A 21 7.20 5.30 29.20
CA ILE A 21 7.75 4.80 27.92
C ILE A 21 6.68 4.86 26.82
N VAL A 22 5.46 4.36 27.07
CA VAL A 22 4.35 4.39 26.10
C VAL A 22 4.04 5.81 25.67
N LYS A 23 3.84 6.74 26.62
CA LYS A 23 3.51 8.14 26.33
C LYS A 23 4.62 8.81 25.51
N LYS A 24 5.88 8.57 25.86
CA LYS A 24 7.03 9.15 25.13
C LYS A 24 7.16 8.57 23.73
N PHE A 25 7.03 7.26 23.56
CA PHE A 25 7.13 6.61 22.26
C PHE A 25 6.01 7.09 21.33
N LEU A 26 4.75 6.95 21.72
CA LEU A 26 3.61 7.40 20.91
C LEU A 26 3.63 8.91 20.66
N GLY A 27 3.96 9.70 21.68
CA GLY A 27 4.08 11.15 21.53
C GLY A 27 5.16 11.56 20.53
N THR A 28 6.34 10.93 20.57
CA THR A 28 7.41 11.17 19.59
C THR A 28 6.99 10.72 18.20
N PHE A 29 6.30 9.60 18.08
CA PHE A 29 5.78 9.10 16.80
C PHE A 29 4.80 10.09 16.15
N PHE A 30 3.76 10.51 16.86
CA PHE A 30 2.80 11.47 16.32
C PHE A 30 3.42 12.84 16.05
N PHE A 31 4.31 13.30 16.91
CA PHE A 31 5.04 14.54 16.68
C PHE A 31 5.89 14.49 15.40
N SER A 32 6.63 13.40 15.20
CA SER A 32 7.46 13.21 14.00
C SER A 32 6.62 13.19 12.72
N ILE A 33 5.47 12.52 12.76
CA ILE A 33 4.52 12.47 11.62
C ILE A 33 4.01 13.88 11.31
N VAL A 34 3.48 14.59 12.30
CA VAL A 34 2.93 15.94 12.10
C VAL A 34 3.98 16.87 11.49
N LEU A 35 5.21 16.82 12.00
CA LEU A 35 6.31 17.65 11.52
C LEU A 35 6.63 17.35 10.04
N VAL A 36 6.81 16.09 9.68
CA VAL A 36 7.17 15.73 8.29
C VAL A 36 6.01 15.92 7.34
N LEU A 37 4.77 15.61 7.75
CA LEU A 37 3.59 15.86 6.91
C LEU A 37 3.36 17.36 6.69
N SER A 38 3.63 18.20 7.68
CA SER A 38 3.56 19.67 7.48
C SER A 38 4.53 20.14 6.40
N ILE A 39 5.75 19.59 6.40
CA ILE A 39 6.74 19.91 5.37
C ILE A 39 6.27 19.37 4.01
N ALA A 40 5.79 18.12 3.97
CA ALA A 40 5.30 17.49 2.73
C ALA A 40 4.13 18.29 2.11
N ILE A 41 3.19 18.76 2.92
CA ILE A 41 2.08 19.60 2.46
C ILE A 41 2.58 20.91 1.84
N VAL A 42 3.59 21.55 2.45
CA VAL A 42 4.14 22.81 1.91
C VAL A 42 4.80 22.57 0.55
N PHE A 43 5.55 21.48 0.38
CA PHE A 43 6.17 21.12 -0.90
C PHE A 43 5.11 20.79 -1.97
N ASP A 44 4.14 19.94 -1.64
CA ASP A 44 3.05 19.57 -2.55
C ASP A 44 2.19 20.77 -2.95
N LEU A 45 1.90 21.66 -1.99
CA LEU A 45 1.19 22.92 -2.27
C LEU A 45 1.97 23.82 -3.24
N THR A 46 3.29 23.90 -3.07
CA THR A 46 4.13 24.72 -3.96
C THR A 46 4.16 24.14 -5.38
N GLU A 47 4.20 22.80 -5.50
CA GLU A 47 4.21 22.09 -6.80
C GLU A 47 2.89 22.26 -7.56
N LYS A 48 1.76 22.23 -6.84
CA LYS A 48 0.40 22.23 -7.43
C LYS A 48 -0.29 23.59 -7.41
N MET A 49 0.43 24.61 -7.00
CA MET A 49 -0.15 25.96 -6.83
C MET A 49 -0.67 26.51 -8.17
N ASP A 50 0.06 26.30 -9.25
CA ASP A 50 -0.32 26.76 -10.59
C ASP A 50 -1.62 26.10 -11.04
N ASP A 51 -1.76 24.79 -10.87
CA ASP A 51 -2.98 24.03 -11.21
C ASP A 51 -4.19 24.54 -10.42
N PHE A 52 -4.02 24.81 -9.12
CA PHE A 52 -5.11 25.30 -8.27
C PHE A 52 -5.57 26.72 -8.64
N PHE A 53 -4.65 27.57 -9.13
CA PHE A 53 -4.99 28.91 -9.59
C PHE A 53 -5.61 28.92 -10.98
N GLU A 54 -5.10 28.13 -11.92
CA GLU A 54 -5.66 28.02 -13.27
C GLU A 54 -7.10 27.55 -13.26
N GLU A 55 -7.40 26.55 -12.44
CA GLU A 55 -8.74 25.97 -12.30
C GLU A 55 -9.64 26.68 -11.28
N GLN A 56 -9.15 27.77 -10.66
CA GLN A 56 -9.88 28.55 -9.65
C GLN A 56 -10.50 27.68 -8.54
N VAL A 57 -9.74 26.68 -8.05
CA VAL A 57 -10.23 25.68 -7.09
C VAL A 57 -10.62 26.36 -5.78
N PRO A 58 -11.84 26.08 -5.22
CA PRO A 58 -12.24 26.63 -3.94
C PRO A 58 -11.32 26.15 -2.82
N PHE A 59 -10.81 27.05 -2.01
CA PHE A 59 -9.88 26.74 -0.90
C PHE A 59 -10.43 25.68 0.07
N ARG A 60 -11.75 25.61 0.25
CA ARG A 60 -12.42 24.60 1.06
C ARG A 60 -12.25 23.20 0.48
N GLU A 61 -12.38 23.02 -0.84
CA GLU A 61 -12.21 21.74 -1.51
C GLU A 61 -10.74 21.29 -1.44
N ILE A 62 -9.78 22.19 -1.60
CA ILE A 62 -8.35 21.90 -1.43
C ILE A 62 -8.07 21.31 -0.05
N ILE A 63 -8.64 21.87 1.02
CA ILE A 63 -8.42 21.37 2.37
C ILE A 63 -9.16 20.05 2.62
N LEU A 64 -10.45 19.95 2.29
CA LEU A 64 -11.30 18.84 2.69
C LEU A 64 -11.21 17.61 1.76
N ASP A 65 -11.04 17.84 0.46
CA ASP A 65 -11.09 16.76 -0.53
C ASP A 65 -9.71 16.38 -1.04
N TYR A 66 -8.67 17.24 -0.83
CA TYR A 66 -7.30 16.94 -1.18
C TYR A 66 -6.40 16.72 0.07
N TYR A 67 -6.14 17.75 0.90
CA TYR A 67 -5.18 17.64 2.01
C TYR A 67 -5.67 16.79 3.19
N LEU A 68 -6.95 16.81 3.55
CA LEU A 68 -7.45 15.96 4.62
C LEU A 68 -7.35 14.46 4.27
N PRO A 69 -7.66 14.03 3.04
CA PRO A 69 -7.38 12.67 2.58
C PRO A 69 -5.90 12.33 2.41
N PHE A 70 -5.05 13.28 2.09
CA PHE A 70 -3.61 13.12 1.96
C PHE A 70 -2.95 12.63 3.26
N LEU A 71 -3.40 13.13 4.42
CA LEU A 71 -2.79 12.84 5.71
C LEU A 71 -2.75 11.34 6.05
N PRO A 72 -3.88 10.58 6.08
CA PRO A 72 -3.86 9.17 6.44
C PRO A 72 -3.07 8.31 5.43
N TYR A 73 -3.08 8.67 4.16
CA TYR A 73 -2.33 7.96 3.13
C TYR A 73 -0.82 8.03 3.39
N TYR A 74 -0.26 9.23 3.51
CA TYR A 74 1.18 9.43 3.74
C TYR A 74 1.61 9.01 5.14
N MET A 75 0.77 9.16 6.15
CA MET A 75 1.01 8.65 7.49
C MET A 75 1.22 7.13 7.48
N ASN A 76 0.40 6.40 6.75
CA ASN A 76 0.53 4.95 6.64
C ASN A 76 1.73 4.53 5.78
N MET A 77 1.95 5.22 4.67
CA MET A 77 3.06 4.95 3.75
C MET A 77 4.43 5.04 4.44
N PHE A 78 4.62 6.06 5.28
CA PHE A 78 5.86 6.29 6.01
C PHE A 78 5.83 5.78 7.47
N SER A 79 4.78 5.04 7.89
CA SER A 79 4.62 4.62 9.29
C SER A 79 5.83 3.85 9.81
N SER A 80 6.37 2.91 9.06
CA SER A 80 7.55 2.12 9.44
C SER A 80 8.78 3.01 9.71
N LEU A 81 8.98 4.06 8.90
CA LEU A 81 10.07 5.03 9.08
C LEU A 81 9.87 5.83 10.37
N PHE A 82 8.67 6.34 10.61
CA PHE A 82 8.37 7.14 11.81
C PHE A 82 8.42 6.33 13.09
N ILE A 83 7.97 5.07 13.06
CA ILE A 83 8.09 4.16 14.19
C ILE A 83 9.55 3.97 14.55
N PHE A 84 10.38 3.67 13.56
CA PHE A 84 11.80 3.39 13.77
C PHE A 84 12.57 4.63 14.28
N ILE A 85 12.37 5.79 13.63
CA ILE A 85 12.97 7.06 14.06
C ILE A 85 12.55 7.40 15.50
N SER A 86 11.25 7.27 15.82
CA SER A 86 10.73 7.59 17.15
C SER A 86 11.31 6.69 18.22
N VAL A 87 11.40 5.39 17.95
CA VAL A 87 12.00 4.42 18.87
C VAL A 87 13.48 4.72 19.09
N ILE A 88 14.24 4.92 18.01
CA ILE A 88 15.68 5.21 18.13
C ILE A 88 15.90 6.53 18.87
N PHE A 89 15.20 7.59 18.49
CA PHE A 89 15.35 8.91 19.10
C PHE A 89 15.08 8.85 20.60
N PHE A 90 13.94 8.30 20.98
CA PHE A 90 13.54 8.21 22.37
C PHE A 90 14.44 7.26 23.18
N THR A 91 14.71 6.06 22.66
CA THR A 91 15.54 5.06 23.36
C THR A 91 17.00 5.51 23.47
N SER A 92 17.58 6.11 22.41
CA SER A 92 18.93 6.69 22.47
C SER A 92 19.03 7.82 23.50
N LYS A 93 17.97 8.63 23.65
CA LYS A 93 17.92 9.66 24.69
C LYS A 93 17.91 9.05 26.09
N LEU A 94 17.11 8.01 26.32
CA LEU A 94 17.11 7.28 27.61
C LEU A 94 18.48 6.64 27.89
N ALA A 95 19.12 6.04 26.88
CA ALA A 95 20.45 5.44 27.01
C ALA A 95 21.53 6.52 27.27
N GLY A 96 21.45 7.67 26.58
CA GLY A 96 22.33 8.80 26.77
C GLY A 96 22.30 9.40 28.17
N ASN A 97 21.08 9.53 28.72
CA ASN A 97 20.82 9.99 30.09
C ASN A 97 21.12 8.93 31.17
N SER A 98 21.59 7.74 30.78
CA SER A 98 21.84 6.60 31.70
C SER A 98 20.57 6.07 32.39
N GLU A 99 19.38 6.44 31.92
CA GLU A 99 18.11 5.97 32.47
C GLU A 99 17.93 4.46 32.30
N ILE A 100 18.32 3.90 31.15
CA ILE A 100 18.28 2.46 30.88
C ILE A 100 19.21 1.70 31.84
N ILE A 101 20.39 2.24 32.12
CA ILE A 101 21.34 1.65 33.08
C ILE A 101 20.73 1.67 34.49
N ALA A 102 20.11 2.78 34.88
CA ALA A 102 19.42 2.88 36.16
C ALA A 102 18.28 1.87 36.30
N MET A 103 17.46 1.67 35.22
CA MET A 103 16.41 0.65 35.18
C MET A 103 16.97 -0.76 35.38
N HIS A 104 18.07 -1.10 34.74
CA HIS A 104 18.70 -2.41 34.93
C HIS A 104 19.34 -2.56 36.31
N ALA A 105 19.94 -1.50 36.87
CA ALA A 105 20.50 -1.50 38.23
C ALA A 105 19.45 -1.75 39.33
N THR A 106 18.18 -1.38 39.08
CA THR A 106 17.05 -1.71 39.98
C THR A 106 16.51 -3.13 39.81
N GLY A 107 17.19 -3.99 38.98
CA GLY A 107 16.80 -5.39 38.78
C GLY A 107 15.80 -5.60 37.63
N MET A 108 15.47 -4.57 36.85
CA MET A 108 14.59 -4.71 35.69
C MET A 108 15.29 -5.50 34.58
N SER A 109 14.70 -6.62 34.18
CA SER A 109 15.22 -7.40 33.04
C SER A 109 14.95 -6.69 31.70
N TYR A 110 15.80 -6.95 30.70
CA TYR A 110 15.63 -6.42 29.34
C TYR A 110 14.26 -6.77 28.75
N HIS A 111 13.78 -8.01 28.94
CA HIS A 111 12.45 -8.47 28.50
C HIS A 111 11.31 -7.67 29.16
N ARG A 112 11.48 -7.27 30.43
CA ARG A 112 10.49 -6.46 31.14
C ARG A 112 10.42 -5.04 30.56
N MET A 113 11.58 -4.47 30.22
CA MET A 113 11.68 -3.17 29.56
C MET A 113 11.02 -3.17 28.17
N MET A 114 11.03 -4.30 27.45
CA MET A 114 10.41 -4.41 26.12
C MET A 114 8.88 -4.40 26.14
N ARG A 115 8.22 -4.72 27.27
CA ARG A 115 6.74 -4.79 27.34
C ARG A 115 6.03 -3.49 26.94
N PRO A 116 6.39 -2.29 27.45
CA PRO A 116 5.75 -1.05 27.03
C PRO A 116 5.99 -0.70 25.55
N TYR A 117 7.16 -1.07 24.99
CA TYR A 117 7.41 -0.93 23.57
C TYR A 117 6.52 -1.85 22.73
N ALA A 118 6.37 -3.12 23.15
CA ALA A 118 5.48 -4.07 22.49
C ALA A 118 4.01 -3.61 22.56
N PHE A 119 3.57 -3.07 23.69
CA PHE A 119 2.23 -2.50 23.83
C PHE A 119 2.02 -1.32 22.87
N SER A 120 2.98 -0.39 22.80
CA SER A 120 2.92 0.74 21.85
C SER A 120 2.92 0.27 20.40
N ALA A 121 3.74 -0.73 20.06
CA ALA A 121 3.75 -1.34 18.73
C ALA A 121 2.40 -2.00 18.41
N THR A 122 1.73 -2.63 19.39
CA THR A 122 0.38 -3.19 19.20
C THR A 122 -0.65 -2.11 18.90
N VAL A 123 -0.59 -0.96 19.60
CA VAL A 123 -1.46 0.19 19.31
C VAL A 123 -1.25 0.68 17.88
N LEU A 124 0.00 0.84 17.46
CA LEU A 124 0.33 1.29 16.10
C LEU A 124 -0.03 0.26 15.03
N PHE A 125 0.12 -1.03 15.32
CA PHE A 125 -0.32 -2.13 14.47
C PHE A 125 -1.84 -2.09 14.23
N LEU A 126 -2.64 -1.97 15.30
CA LEU A 126 -4.10 -1.89 15.20
C LEU A 126 -4.54 -0.62 14.45
N LEU A 127 -3.87 0.51 14.73
CA LEU A 127 -4.08 1.75 13.99
C LEU A 127 -3.78 1.57 12.49
N GLY A 128 -2.67 0.92 12.14
CA GLY A 128 -2.29 0.62 10.75
C GLY A 128 -3.31 -0.25 10.02
N ILE A 129 -3.84 -1.30 10.68
CA ILE A 129 -4.93 -2.13 10.12
C ILE A 129 -6.19 -1.30 9.89
N TYR A 130 -6.60 -0.49 10.87
CA TYR A 130 -7.78 0.35 10.75
C TYR A 130 -7.65 1.38 9.63
N LEU A 131 -6.51 2.08 9.57
CA LEU A 131 -6.24 3.04 8.51
C LEU A 131 -6.20 2.37 7.14
N GLY A 132 -5.43 1.30 6.97
CA GLY A 132 -5.26 0.60 5.69
C GLY A 132 -6.53 -0.09 5.20
N GLY A 133 -7.39 -0.56 6.12
CA GLY A 133 -8.61 -1.29 5.76
C GLY A 133 -9.81 -0.42 5.42
N TRP A 134 -9.94 0.75 6.05
CA TRP A 134 -11.17 1.57 5.95
C TRP A 134 -10.92 3.05 5.67
N VAL A 135 -9.97 3.69 6.35
CA VAL A 135 -9.78 5.14 6.23
C VAL A 135 -9.09 5.50 4.93
N ILE A 136 -7.97 4.86 4.62
CA ILE A 136 -7.18 5.15 3.42
C ILE A 136 -7.96 4.91 2.13
N PRO A 137 -8.70 3.80 1.96
CA PRO A 137 -9.50 3.59 0.75
C PRO A 137 -10.45 4.74 0.45
N LYS A 138 -11.24 5.15 1.43
CA LYS A 138 -12.18 6.28 1.29
C LYS A 138 -11.48 7.62 1.07
N SER A 139 -10.32 7.81 1.70
CA SER A 139 -9.50 8.99 1.52
C SER A 139 -8.88 9.05 0.13
N SER A 140 -8.33 7.93 -0.36
CA SER A 140 -7.74 7.83 -1.70
C SER A 140 -8.77 8.05 -2.79
N GLU A 141 -9.99 7.54 -2.64
CA GLU A 141 -11.10 7.79 -3.56
C GLU A 141 -11.41 9.29 -3.68
N ARG A 142 -11.53 10.01 -2.55
CA ARG A 142 -11.78 11.46 -2.56
C ARG A 142 -10.64 12.23 -3.20
N MET A 143 -9.40 11.92 -2.84
CA MET A 143 -8.22 12.58 -3.36
C MET A 143 -8.09 12.39 -4.88
N LEU A 144 -8.36 11.19 -5.39
CA LEU A 144 -8.32 10.90 -6.83
C LEU A 144 -9.45 11.61 -7.58
N ASN A 145 -10.67 11.59 -7.05
CA ASN A 145 -11.78 12.33 -7.66
C ASN A 145 -11.48 13.84 -7.73
N PHE A 146 -10.78 14.40 -6.72
CA PHE A 146 -10.32 15.77 -6.76
C PHE A 146 -9.23 15.98 -7.82
N THR A 147 -8.23 15.10 -7.85
CA THR A 147 -7.13 15.16 -8.82
C THR A 147 -7.64 15.03 -10.26
N ASP A 148 -8.55 14.10 -10.52
CA ASP A 148 -9.20 13.91 -11.82
C ASP A 148 -10.04 15.13 -12.24
N LYS A 149 -10.64 15.84 -11.28
CA LYS A 149 -11.50 16.99 -11.56
C LYS A 149 -10.70 18.26 -11.87
N TYR A 150 -9.56 18.47 -11.19
CA TYR A 150 -8.86 19.76 -11.21
C TYR A 150 -7.41 19.73 -11.71
N ILE A 151 -6.75 18.57 -11.69
CA ILE A 151 -5.32 18.48 -12.01
C ILE A 151 -5.11 17.65 -13.29
N ASP A 152 -5.66 16.44 -13.33
CA ASP A 152 -5.42 15.45 -14.40
C ASP A 152 -6.64 15.32 -15.34
N HIS A 153 -7.01 16.38 -16.03
CA HIS A 153 -8.14 16.35 -16.97
C HIS A 153 -8.01 15.33 -18.12
N PHE A 154 -6.83 14.77 -18.35
CA PHE A 154 -6.52 13.93 -19.52
C PHE A 154 -6.42 12.43 -19.22
N THR A 155 -6.17 12.01 -17.98
CA THR A 155 -5.83 10.61 -17.70
C THR A 155 -7.04 9.72 -17.38
N SER A 156 -8.15 10.30 -16.91
CA SER A 156 -9.33 9.52 -16.55
C SER A 156 -10.26 9.17 -17.70
N ASP A 157 -10.25 9.96 -18.80
CA ASP A 157 -11.17 9.79 -19.93
C ASP A 157 -10.63 8.90 -21.04
N HIS A 158 -9.30 8.69 -21.11
CA HIS A 158 -8.66 7.93 -22.20
C HIS A 158 -7.69 6.87 -21.68
N ALA A 159 -8.03 5.62 -21.89
CA ALA A 159 -7.08 4.53 -21.70
C ALA A 159 -6.44 4.16 -23.05
N ARG A 160 -5.12 3.86 -23.04
CA ARG A 160 -4.37 3.46 -24.23
C ARG A 160 -3.72 2.09 -24.05
N ASN A 161 -3.66 1.31 -25.14
CA ASN A 161 -3.01 0.00 -25.18
C ASN A 161 -3.50 -0.95 -24.08
N MET A 162 -4.81 -1.04 -23.92
CA MET A 162 -5.42 -1.91 -22.93
C MET A 162 -5.45 -3.34 -23.46
N GLN A 163 -4.95 -4.26 -22.65
CA GLN A 163 -5.05 -5.69 -22.91
C GLN A 163 -5.68 -6.38 -21.70
N LEU A 164 -6.80 -7.05 -21.89
CA LEU A 164 -7.61 -7.65 -20.85
C LEU A 164 -7.99 -9.08 -21.23
N GLU A 165 -7.88 -10.01 -20.34
CA GLU A 165 -8.51 -11.31 -20.47
C GLU A 165 -9.97 -11.17 -19.98
N VAL A 166 -10.93 -11.29 -20.88
CA VAL A 166 -12.35 -11.10 -20.62
C VAL A 166 -13.00 -12.38 -20.09
N GLU A 167 -12.59 -13.50 -20.65
CA GLU A 167 -12.94 -14.87 -20.26
C GLU A 167 -11.69 -15.76 -20.39
N PRO A 168 -11.64 -16.94 -19.75
CA PRO A 168 -10.51 -17.85 -19.92
C PRO A 168 -10.22 -18.14 -21.39
N GLY A 169 -9.05 -17.70 -21.87
CA GLY A 169 -8.63 -17.85 -23.25
C GLY A 169 -9.19 -16.81 -24.23
N THR A 170 -9.92 -15.78 -23.77
CA THR A 170 -10.38 -14.67 -24.63
C THR A 170 -9.71 -13.39 -24.20
N VAL A 171 -8.87 -12.85 -25.08
CA VAL A 171 -8.10 -11.62 -24.85
C VAL A 171 -8.66 -10.48 -25.70
N LEU A 172 -9.05 -9.40 -25.06
CA LEU A 172 -9.45 -8.15 -25.70
C LEU A 172 -8.30 -7.16 -25.63
N PHE A 173 -7.89 -6.65 -26.78
CA PHE A 173 -6.96 -5.53 -26.90
C PHE A 173 -7.70 -4.32 -27.48
N ILE A 174 -7.49 -3.13 -26.90
CA ILE A 174 -8.01 -1.85 -27.40
C ILE A 174 -6.86 -0.83 -27.38
N GLU A 175 -6.59 -0.23 -28.51
CA GLU A 175 -5.51 0.77 -28.62
C GLU A 175 -5.86 2.06 -27.88
N SER A 176 -7.10 2.54 -28.01
CA SER A 176 -7.57 3.74 -27.31
C SER A 176 -9.05 3.58 -26.96
N PHE A 177 -9.41 3.77 -25.70
CA PHE A 177 -10.80 3.75 -25.23
C PHE A 177 -11.15 5.07 -24.57
N GLN A 178 -12.28 5.64 -24.96
CA GLN A 178 -12.81 6.89 -24.43
C GLN A 178 -13.99 6.60 -23.52
N ARG A 179 -13.83 6.87 -22.21
CA ARG A 179 -14.82 6.53 -21.18
C ARG A 179 -16.14 7.29 -21.33
N ARG A 180 -16.09 8.60 -21.66
CA ARG A 180 -17.31 9.43 -21.78
C ARG A 180 -18.25 8.96 -22.89
N SER A 181 -17.71 8.50 -23.99
CA SER A 181 -18.49 8.03 -25.13
C SER A 181 -18.70 6.52 -25.14
N ASN A 182 -18.05 5.76 -24.24
CA ASN A 182 -18.01 4.30 -24.22
C ASN A 182 -17.53 3.71 -25.58
N ILE A 183 -16.61 4.40 -26.26
CA ILE A 183 -16.09 3.99 -27.56
C ILE A 183 -14.61 3.66 -27.46
N GLY A 184 -14.25 2.48 -27.98
CA GLY A 184 -12.86 2.06 -28.21
C GLY A 184 -12.51 2.12 -29.69
N TYR A 185 -11.28 2.46 -29.99
CA TYR A 185 -10.72 2.52 -31.32
C TYR A 185 -9.63 1.48 -31.50
N ARG A 186 -9.62 0.84 -32.67
CA ARG A 186 -8.67 -0.22 -33.05
C ARG A 186 -8.58 -1.31 -31.98
N CYS A 187 -9.58 -2.19 -31.99
CA CYS A 187 -9.64 -3.32 -31.07
C CYS A 187 -9.31 -4.64 -31.77
N SER A 188 -8.78 -5.59 -31.01
CA SER A 188 -8.72 -6.99 -31.40
C SER A 188 -9.23 -7.89 -30.28
N ILE A 189 -10.00 -8.90 -30.67
CA ILE A 189 -10.50 -9.96 -29.79
C ILE A 189 -9.86 -11.25 -30.25
N GLU A 190 -9.13 -11.90 -29.38
CA GLU A 190 -8.37 -13.11 -29.68
C GLU A 190 -8.86 -14.25 -28.80
N HIS A 191 -9.21 -15.37 -29.42
CA HIS A 191 -9.60 -16.59 -28.72
C HIS A 191 -8.47 -17.60 -28.78
N PHE A 192 -8.08 -18.13 -27.65
CA PHE A 192 -7.05 -19.13 -27.48
C PHE A 192 -7.63 -20.46 -26.96
N ASN A 193 -7.18 -21.57 -27.51
CA ASN A 193 -7.36 -22.89 -26.92
C ASN A 193 -6.00 -23.38 -26.41
N GLY A 194 -5.80 -23.22 -25.09
CA GLY A 194 -4.50 -23.41 -24.46
C GLY A 194 -3.48 -22.37 -24.95
N LYS A 195 -2.51 -22.78 -25.78
CA LYS A 195 -1.49 -21.88 -26.37
C LYS A 195 -1.71 -21.57 -27.85
N SER A 196 -2.75 -22.13 -28.43
CA SER A 196 -3.03 -21.99 -29.86
C SER A 196 -4.12 -20.95 -30.09
N LEU A 197 -3.86 -19.98 -30.96
CA LEU A 197 -4.84 -19.00 -31.41
C LEU A 197 -5.87 -19.70 -32.32
N THR A 198 -7.14 -19.64 -31.97
CA THR A 198 -8.25 -20.24 -32.73
C THR A 198 -8.99 -19.23 -33.58
N SER A 199 -9.15 -17.99 -33.09
CA SER A 199 -9.72 -16.91 -33.89
C SER A 199 -9.18 -15.56 -33.45
N ARG A 200 -9.15 -14.59 -34.39
CA ARG A 200 -8.81 -13.20 -34.15
C ARG A 200 -9.78 -12.31 -34.91
N THR A 201 -10.49 -11.47 -34.16
CA THR A 201 -11.38 -10.46 -34.71
C THR A 201 -10.76 -9.09 -34.50
N ILE A 202 -10.56 -8.32 -35.55
CA ILE A 202 -10.04 -6.94 -35.52
C ILE A 202 -11.18 -6.04 -35.96
N ALA A 203 -11.38 -4.91 -35.28
CA ALA A 203 -12.36 -3.90 -35.66
C ALA A 203 -11.82 -2.48 -35.47
N ASP A 204 -12.31 -1.55 -36.29
CA ASP A 204 -11.92 -0.14 -36.22
C ASP A 204 -12.47 0.53 -34.96
N ARG A 205 -13.71 0.15 -34.57
CA ARG A 205 -14.39 0.68 -33.40
C ARG A 205 -15.08 -0.43 -32.62
N ILE A 206 -15.11 -0.24 -31.30
CA ILE A 206 -15.90 -1.04 -30.39
C ILE A 206 -16.67 -0.08 -29.49
N TYR A 207 -17.95 -0.30 -29.28
CA TYR A 207 -18.75 0.51 -28.36
C TYR A 207 -19.68 -0.35 -27.52
N TYR A 208 -19.90 0.11 -26.29
CA TYR A 208 -20.75 -0.53 -25.31
C TYR A 208 -22.14 0.09 -25.34
N ASP A 209 -23.16 -0.75 -25.44
CA ASP A 209 -24.55 -0.30 -25.38
C ASP A 209 -25.15 -0.48 -23.99
N SER A 210 -25.40 -1.72 -23.59
CA SER A 210 -26.00 -2.06 -22.29
C SER A 210 -25.93 -3.56 -22.04
N LEU A 211 -26.04 -3.99 -20.78
CA LEU A 211 -26.17 -5.40 -20.39
C LEU A 211 -25.14 -6.35 -21.02
N TYR A 212 -23.86 -5.92 -21.03
CA TYR A 212 -22.73 -6.66 -21.63
C TYR A 212 -22.75 -6.79 -23.15
N ASN A 213 -23.61 -6.04 -23.86
CA ASN A 213 -23.62 -6.01 -25.32
C ASN A 213 -22.60 -5.00 -25.85
N TRP A 214 -21.75 -5.49 -26.72
CA TRP A 214 -20.74 -4.72 -27.42
C TRP A 214 -20.95 -4.79 -28.92
N HIS A 215 -20.69 -3.73 -29.60
CA HIS A 215 -20.81 -3.62 -31.03
C HIS A 215 -19.44 -3.32 -31.65
N LEU A 216 -19.07 -4.08 -32.67
CA LEU A 216 -17.87 -3.89 -33.46
C LEU A 216 -18.26 -3.28 -34.81
N ASP A 217 -17.62 -2.21 -35.21
CA ASP A 217 -17.76 -1.60 -36.55
C ASP A 217 -16.52 -1.91 -37.40
N ASN A 218 -16.77 -2.21 -38.70
CA ASN A 218 -15.75 -2.55 -39.68
C ASN A 218 -14.83 -3.68 -39.20
N TYR A 219 -15.44 -4.86 -38.98
CA TYR A 219 -14.67 -5.99 -38.46
C TYR A 219 -14.12 -6.92 -39.54
N THR A 220 -12.96 -7.51 -39.21
CA THR A 220 -12.36 -8.62 -39.97
C THR A 220 -12.08 -9.75 -38.98
N GLN A 221 -12.75 -10.89 -39.14
CA GLN A 221 -12.55 -12.09 -38.34
C GLN A 221 -11.75 -13.12 -39.13
N ARG A 222 -10.70 -13.65 -38.50
CA ARG A 222 -9.90 -14.76 -39.01
C ARG A 222 -10.04 -15.94 -38.07
N THR A 223 -10.45 -17.09 -38.62
CA THR A 223 -10.58 -18.35 -37.87
C THR A 223 -9.54 -19.33 -38.37
N PHE A 224 -8.80 -19.93 -37.44
CA PHE A 224 -7.71 -20.85 -37.72
C PHE A 224 -8.12 -22.29 -37.42
N THR A 225 -8.16 -23.13 -38.44
CA THR A 225 -8.45 -24.58 -38.30
C THR A 225 -7.25 -25.36 -38.80
N GLY A 226 -6.27 -25.59 -37.93
CA GLY A 226 -4.98 -26.17 -38.30
C GLY A 226 -4.19 -25.24 -39.22
N LEU A 227 -3.95 -25.67 -40.48
CA LEU A 227 -3.27 -24.85 -41.48
C LEU A 227 -4.20 -24.07 -42.41
N LYS A 228 -5.52 -24.15 -42.19
CA LYS A 228 -6.49 -23.40 -42.97
C LYS A 228 -6.91 -22.15 -42.19
N GLU A 229 -6.99 -21.05 -42.94
CA GLU A 229 -7.48 -19.76 -42.48
C GLU A 229 -8.73 -19.39 -43.25
N GLU A 230 -9.79 -19.09 -42.51
CA GLU A 230 -11.03 -18.53 -43.07
C GLU A 230 -11.16 -17.08 -42.61
N MET A 231 -11.46 -16.18 -43.60
CA MET A 231 -11.57 -14.75 -43.33
C MET A 231 -12.98 -14.28 -43.65
N THR A 232 -13.64 -13.65 -42.65
CA THR A 232 -14.97 -13.03 -42.79
C THR A 232 -14.84 -11.55 -42.51
N GLN A 233 -15.49 -10.70 -43.30
CA GLN A 233 -15.52 -9.24 -43.10
C GLN A 233 -16.96 -8.75 -43.10
N GLY A 234 -17.23 -7.72 -42.34
CA GLY A 234 -18.55 -7.08 -42.26
C GLY A 234 -18.50 -5.69 -41.66
N GLU A 235 -19.58 -4.95 -41.85
CA GLU A 235 -19.69 -3.58 -41.36
C GLU A 235 -19.96 -3.53 -39.87
N ARG A 236 -20.77 -4.49 -39.32
CA ARG A 236 -21.17 -4.53 -37.91
C ARG A 236 -21.28 -5.96 -37.40
N MET A 237 -20.82 -6.16 -36.17
CA MET A 237 -20.93 -7.41 -35.42
C MET A 237 -21.33 -7.12 -33.98
N ASP A 238 -22.37 -7.79 -33.52
CA ASP A 238 -22.80 -7.70 -32.13
C ASP A 238 -22.22 -8.87 -31.33
N ILE A 239 -21.60 -8.58 -30.21
CA ILE A 239 -20.95 -9.56 -29.35
C ILE A 239 -21.36 -9.34 -27.89
N VAL A 240 -21.43 -10.41 -27.13
CA VAL A 240 -21.67 -10.36 -25.67
C VAL A 240 -20.35 -10.66 -24.98
N MET A 241 -19.85 -9.71 -24.19
CA MET A 241 -18.67 -9.91 -23.37
C MET A 241 -18.98 -9.56 -21.91
N PRO A 242 -18.63 -10.41 -20.93
CA PRO A 242 -18.96 -10.18 -19.52
C PRO A 242 -18.05 -9.13 -18.85
N ILE A 243 -17.86 -8.00 -19.54
CA ILE A 243 -17.06 -6.88 -19.07
C ILE A 243 -17.79 -5.56 -19.34
N THR A 244 -17.75 -4.65 -18.38
CA THR A 244 -18.28 -3.29 -18.52
C THR A 244 -17.16 -2.30 -18.79
N PRO A 245 -17.43 -1.11 -19.39
CA PRO A 245 -16.45 -0.06 -19.55
C PRO A 245 -15.73 0.32 -18.26
N ASP A 246 -16.48 0.44 -17.16
CA ASP A 246 -15.90 0.78 -15.86
C ASP A 246 -14.91 -0.26 -15.35
N GLU A 247 -15.16 -1.54 -15.61
CA GLU A 247 -14.23 -2.62 -15.24
C GLU A 247 -12.94 -2.61 -16.06
N MET A 248 -12.95 -2.04 -17.27
CA MET A 248 -11.75 -1.87 -18.11
C MET A 248 -10.76 -0.87 -17.53
N PHE A 249 -11.25 0.15 -16.83
CA PHE A 249 -10.40 1.17 -16.20
C PHE A 249 -9.91 0.76 -14.81
N VAL A 250 -10.27 -0.42 -14.32
CA VAL A 250 -9.83 -0.89 -13.00
C VAL A 250 -8.34 -1.18 -13.02
N THR A 251 -7.55 -0.21 -12.59
CA THR A 251 -6.11 -0.28 -12.45
C THR A 251 -5.70 -0.75 -11.05
N ALA A 252 -4.43 -1.12 -10.88
CA ALA A 252 -3.85 -1.41 -9.56
C ALA A 252 -4.03 -0.24 -8.55
N MET A 253 -4.18 0.99 -9.04
CA MET A 253 -4.44 2.18 -8.23
C MET A 253 -5.83 2.15 -7.60
N GLN A 254 -6.83 1.61 -8.29
CA GLN A 254 -8.18 1.45 -7.73
C GLN A 254 -8.26 0.37 -6.65
N ALA A 255 -7.33 -0.59 -6.61
CA ALA A 255 -7.24 -1.52 -5.50
C ALA A 255 -7.03 -0.80 -4.15
N GLN A 256 -6.35 0.35 -4.16
CA GLN A 256 -6.12 1.17 -2.96
C GLN A 256 -7.36 1.94 -2.52
N GLN A 257 -8.32 2.17 -3.42
CA GLN A 257 -9.59 2.88 -3.12
C GLN A 257 -10.67 1.95 -2.55
N MET A 258 -10.57 0.67 -2.79
CA MET A 258 -11.54 -0.31 -2.28
C MET A 258 -11.28 -0.59 -0.79
N THR A 259 -12.33 -0.60 0.02
CA THR A 259 -12.22 -1.11 1.40
C THR A 259 -11.82 -2.59 1.39
N THR A 260 -11.27 -3.11 2.49
CA THR A 260 -10.82 -4.50 2.54
C THR A 260 -11.93 -5.52 2.19
N PRO A 261 -13.20 -5.38 2.64
CA PRO A 261 -14.28 -6.25 2.20
C PRO A 261 -14.60 -6.14 0.71
N GLU A 262 -14.64 -4.92 0.16
CA GLU A 262 -14.89 -4.67 -1.27
C GLU A 262 -13.79 -5.27 -2.14
N LEU A 263 -12.52 -5.09 -1.74
CA LEU A 263 -11.36 -5.65 -2.42
C LEU A 263 -11.42 -7.18 -2.46
N ARG A 264 -11.79 -7.81 -1.34
CA ARG A 264 -11.95 -9.26 -1.27
C ARG A 264 -13.06 -9.76 -2.21
N HIS A 265 -14.24 -9.11 -2.16
CA HIS A 265 -15.36 -9.47 -3.01
C HIS A 265 -15.05 -9.25 -4.51
N TYR A 266 -14.32 -8.19 -4.83
CA TYR A 266 -13.83 -7.94 -6.19
C TYR A 266 -12.89 -9.06 -6.67
N MET A 267 -11.91 -9.44 -5.85
CA MET A 267 -10.98 -10.53 -6.20
C MET A 267 -11.70 -11.88 -6.39
N GLU A 268 -12.70 -12.20 -5.55
CA GLU A 268 -13.49 -13.42 -5.68
C GLU A 268 -14.24 -13.44 -7.03
N ARG A 269 -14.91 -12.35 -7.40
CA ARG A 269 -15.60 -12.23 -8.70
C ARG A 269 -14.65 -12.33 -9.89
N GLN A 270 -13.47 -11.70 -9.82
CA GLN A 270 -12.50 -11.76 -10.90
C GLN A 270 -11.90 -13.17 -11.07
N ARG A 271 -11.72 -13.91 -9.99
CA ARG A 271 -11.28 -15.31 -10.05
C ARG A 271 -12.32 -16.22 -10.68
N GLU A 272 -13.59 -16.01 -10.35
CA GLU A 272 -14.71 -16.77 -10.96
C GLU A 272 -14.79 -16.53 -12.48
N ARG A 273 -14.46 -15.33 -12.93
CA ARG A 273 -14.39 -14.96 -14.36
C ARG A 273 -13.13 -15.47 -15.06
N GLY A 274 -12.14 -16.00 -14.33
CA GLY A 274 -10.86 -16.44 -14.89
C GLY A 274 -9.95 -15.30 -15.31
N SER A 275 -10.24 -14.07 -14.91
CA SER A 275 -9.44 -12.89 -15.28
C SER A 275 -8.02 -12.96 -14.72
N GLY A 276 -7.00 -12.86 -15.58
CA GLY A 276 -5.58 -12.91 -15.20
C GLY A 276 -5.08 -11.71 -14.40
N ASN A 277 -5.83 -10.60 -14.34
CA ASN A 277 -5.37 -9.33 -13.76
C ASN A 277 -5.64 -9.18 -12.23
N VAL A 278 -5.81 -10.28 -11.50
CA VAL A 278 -6.13 -10.25 -10.05
C VAL A 278 -4.91 -10.00 -9.18
N LYS A 279 -3.69 -10.21 -9.69
CA LYS A 279 -2.46 -10.20 -8.87
C LYS A 279 -2.17 -8.88 -8.17
N ALA A 280 -2.39 -7.76 -8.83
CA ALA A 280 -2.18 -6.45 -8.21
C ALA A 280 -3.11 -6.24 -7.00
N PHE A 281 -4.35 -6.72 -7.10
CA PHE A 281 -5.35 -6.68 -6.03
C PHE A 281 -4.99 -7.63 -4.89
N GLU A 282 -4.50 -8.83 -5.19
CA GLU A 282 -4.00 -9.78 -4.18
C GLU A 282 -2.81 -9.22 -3.41
N VAL A 283 -1.85 -8.58 -4.12
CA VAL A 283 -0.71 -7.93 -3.49
C VAL A 283 -1.18 -6.85 -2.54
N GLU A 284 -2.10 -5.97 -2.96
CA GLU A 284 -2.64 -4.92 -2.11
C GLU A 284 -3.38 -5.51 -0.89
N TYR A 285 -4.18 -6.57 -1.07
CA TYR A 285 -4.85 -7.25 0.02
C TYR A 285 -3.87 -7.80 1.07
N HIS A 286 -2.83 -8.52 0.63
CA HIS A 286 -1.81 -9.06 1.55
C HIS A 286 -0.97 -7.96 2.18
N LYS A 287 -0.68 -6.87 1.46
CA LYS A 287 0.07 -5.72 1.96
C LYS A 287 -0.64 -5.02 3.12
N ARG A 288 -1.98 -4.93 3.10
CA ARG A 288 -2.76 -4.34 4.20
C ARG A 288 -2.61 -5.07 5.53
N TRP A 289 -2.32 -6.37 5.50
CA TRP A 289 -2.05 -7.19 6.67
C TRP A 289 -0.57 -7.22 7.01
N ALA A 290 0.29 -7.31 6.03
CA ALA A 290 1.73 -7.44 6.21
C ALA A 290 2.39 -6.12 6.66
N SER A 291 1.99 -4.97 6.09
CA SER A 291 2.61 -3.67 6.39
C SER A 291 2.51 -3.26 7.87
N PRO A 292 1.35 -3.39 8.56
CA PRO A 292 1.27 -3.05 9.98
C PRO A 292 2.16 -3.93 10.88
N VAL A 293 2.45 -5.18 10.49
CA VAL A 293 3.39 -6.06 11.23
C VAL A 293 4.79 -5.46 11.29
N GLY A 294 5.15 -4.64 10.31
CA GLY A 294 6.38 -3.84 10.33
C GLY A 294 6.55 -3.00 11.60
N ALA A 295 5.44 -2.60 12.26
CA ALA A 295 5.51 -1.85 13.53
C ALA A 295 6.25 -2.62 14.63
N PHE A 296 6.01 -3.92 14.78
CA PHE A 296 6.70 -4.75 15.74
C PHE A 296 8.18 -4.93 15.39
N ILE A 297 8.47 -5.18 14.12
CA ILE A 297 9.83 -5.42 13.62
C ILE A 297 10.68 -4.16 13.77
N MET A 298 10.14 -3.01 13.36
CA MET A 298 10.85 -1.73 13.46
C MET A 298 11.02 -1.30 14.91
N THR A 299 10.04 -1.56 15.78
CA THR A 299 10.18 -1.31 17.22
C THR A 299 11.27 -2.19 17.81
N LEU A 300 11.28 -3.48 17.51
CA LEU A 300 12.29 -4.43 18.01
C LEU A 300 13.70 -4.03 17.57
N LEU A 301 13.89 -3.75 16.27
CA LEU A 301 15.15 -3.27 15.72
C LEU A 301 15.58 -1.95 16.35
N GLY A 302 14.67 -0.99 16.45
CA GLY A 302 14.95 0.33 17.02
C GLY A 302 15.42 0.27 18.46
N VAL A 303 14.74 -0.50 19.33
CA VAL A 303 15.15 -0.66 20.73
C VAL A 303 16.50 -1.38 20.84
N THR A 304 16.69 -2.48 20.12
CA THR A 304 17.93 -3.28 20.20
C THR A 304 19.16 -2.50 19.77
N MET A 305 19.02 -1.63 18.76
CA MET A 305 20.13 -0.79 18.27
C MET A 305 20.43 0.40 19.17
N SER A 306 19.42 0.94 19.85
CA SER A 306 19.52 2.22 20.58
C SER A 306 19.57 2.07 22.11
N SER A 307 19.34 0.88 22.66
CA SER A 307 19.35 0.63 24.11
C SER A 307 20.72 0.75 24.77
N ARG A 308 21.81 0.65 24.00
CA ARG A 308 23.19 0.76 24.51
C ARG A 308 23.78 2.12 24.20
N LYS A 309 24.51 2.69 25.17
CA LYS A 309 25.26 3.94 24.97
C LYS A 309 26.43 3.70 24.01
N VAL A 310 26.42 4.33 22.84
CA VAL A 310 27.45 4.18 21.80
C VAL A 310 28.30 5.43 21.73
N ARG A 311 29.65 5.23 21.56
CA ARG A 311 30.57 6.31 21.23
C ARG A 311 30.18 6.87 19.84
N GLY A 312 29.71 8.08 19.77
CA GLY A 312 29.23 8.71 18.52
C GLY A 312 27.81 9.29 18.63
N GLY A 313 27.17 9.10 19.80
CA GLY A 313 25.90 9.76 20.13
C GLY A 313 24.70 9.24 19.36
N MET A 314 23.60 9.95 19.48
CA MET A 314 22.28 9.63 18.90
C MET A 314 22.30 9.67 17.36
N GLY A 315 23.15 10.52 16.75
CA GLY A 315 23.19 10.70 15.30
C GLY A 315 23.60 9.44 14.54
N LYS A 316 24.56 8.65 15.07
CA LYS A 316 24.96 7.39 14.44
C LYS A 316 23.81 6.37 14.40
N ASN A 317 23.08 6.21 15.51
CA ASN A 317 21.95 5.31 15.58
C ASN A 317 20.82 5.75 14.65
N LEU A 318 20.55 7.05 14.58
CA LEU A 318 19.55 7.62 13.70
C LEU A 318 19.90 7.43 12.22
N GLY A 319 21.14 7.73 11.83
CA GLY A 319 21.60 7.52 10.44
C GLY A 319 21.51 6.05 10.01
N MET A 320 21.96 5.11 10.86
CA MET A 320 21.84 3.67 10.60
C MET A 320 20.34 3.27 10.52
N GLY A 321 19.51 3.89 11.34
CA GLY A 321 18.07 3.68 11.35
C GLY A 321 17.41 4.05 10.04
N ILE A 322 17.72 5.24 9.53
CA ILE A 322 17.20 5.71 8.24
C ILE A 322 17.59 4.76 7.12
N VAL A 323 18.86 4.34 7.06
CA VAL A 323 19.35 3.40 6.04
C VAL A 323 18.62 2.06 6.10
N LEU A 324 18.42 1.49 7.30
CA LEU A 324 17.70 0.22 7.46
C LEU A 324 16.23 0.34 7.07
N THR A 325 15.57 1.42 7.45
CA THR A 325 14.16 1.61 7.09
C THR A 325 13.98 1.89 5.60
N ALA A 326 14.88 2.68 5.00
CA ALA A 326 14.89 2.87 3.55
C ALA A 326 15.11 1.53 2.83
N GLY A 327 16.03 0.70 3.32
CA GLY A 327 16.23 -0.66 2.82
C GLY A 327 14.97 -1.53 2.94
N TYR A 328 14.25 -1.46 4.05
CA TYR A 328 12.97 -2.16 4.22
C TYR A 328 11.91 -1.70 3.21
N ILE A 329 11.74 -0.40 3.04
CA ILE A 329 10.76 0.18 2.09
C ILE A 329 11.13 -0.21 0.66
N LEU A 330 12.38 -0.05 0.25
CA LEU A 330 12.87 -0.44 -1.07
C LEU A 330 12.67 -1.93 -1.32
N PHE A 331 13.03 -2.77 -0.36
CA PHE A 331 12.86 -4.22 -0.48
C PHE A 331 11.39 -4.61 -0.59
N SER A 332 10.49 -3.95 0.15
CA SER A 332 9.05 -4.14 0.05
C SER A 332 8.52 -3.76 -1.34
N THR A 333 8.97 -2.62 -1.89
CA THR A 333 8.55 -2.15 -3.22
C THR A 333 9.04 -3.10 -4.32
N VAL A 334 10.31 -3.51 -4.27
CA VAL A 334 10.87 -4.47 -5.24
C VAL A 334 10.16 -5.82 -5.17
N SER A 335 9.91 -6.32 -3.96
CA SER A 335 9.21 -7.59 -3.73
C SER A 335 7.80 -7.58 -4.31
N THR A 336 7.04 -6.50 -4.10
CA THR A 336 5.68 -6.36 -4.65
C THR A 336 5.69 -6.24 -6.18
N THR A 337 6.68 -5.55 -6.76
CA THR A 337 6.85 -5.46 -8.23
C THR A 337 7.10 -6.84 -8.86
N PHE A 338 7.89 -7.69 -8.23
CA PHE A 338 8.10 -9.08 -8.71
C PHE A 338 6.82 -9.91 -8.71
N SER A 339 5.91 -9.67 -7.76
CA SER A 339 4.62 -10.36 -7.76
C SER A 339 3.72 -9.92 -8.89
N VAL A 340 3.60 -8.61 -9.13
CA VAL A 340 2.79 -8.08 -10.24
C VAL A 340 3.28 -8.61 -11.59
N ASN A 341 4.61 -8.79 -11.74
CA ASN A 341 5.21 -9.39 -12.95
C ASN A 341 5.20 -10.93 -12.97
N ASN A 342 4.39 -11.59 -12.16
CA ASN A 342 4.24 -13.05 -12.10
C ASN A 342 5.51 -13.87 -11.72
N VAL A 343 6.53 -13.23 -11.14
CA VAL A 343 7.76 -13.92 -10.71
C VAL A 343 7.57 -14.60 -9.35
N MET A 344 6.68 -14.05 -8.51
CA MET A 344 6.49 -14.47 -7.13
C MET A 344 5.00 -14.48 -6.75
N SER A 345 4.61 -15.29 -5.76
CA SER A 345 3.24 -15.27 -5.24
C SER A 345 2.95 -13.97 -4.47
N SER A 346 1.71 -13.49 -4.54
CA SER A 346 1.27 -12.24 -3.89
C SER A 346 1.47 -12.27 -2.37
N PHE A 347 1.24 -13.42 -1.74
CA PHE A 347 1.52 -13.64 -0.32
C PHE A 347 3.01 -13.49 -0.01
N SER A 348 3.86 -14.24 -0.73
CA SER A 348 5.32 -14.18 -0.50
C SER A 348 5.86 -12.77 -0.70
N ALA A 349 5.42 -12.07 -1.73
CA ALA A 349 5.88 -10.71 -2.02
C ALA A 349 5.57 -9.71 -0.89
N ALA A 350 4.38 -9.80 -0.31
CA ALA A 350 3.97 -8.91 0.77
C ALA A 350 4.65 -9.23 2.11
N TRP A 351 4.92 -10.52 2.39
CA TRP A 351 5.43 -10.96 3.69
C TRP A 351 6.95 -11.13 3.76
N LEU A 352 7.63 -11.35 2.64
CA LEU A 352 9.07 -11.57 2.57
C LEU A 352 9.90 -10.47 3.25
N PRO A 353 9.62 -9.16 3.07
CA PRO A 353 10.34 -8.11 3.77
C PRO A 353 10.24 -8.25 5.29
N ASN A 354 9.07 -8.59 5.81
CA ASN A 354 8.86 -8.81 7.24
C ASN A 354 9.68 -9.99 7.76
N PHE A 355 9.71 -11.10 7.04
CA PHE A 355 10.51 -12.27 7.46
C PHE A 355 12.00 -11.98 7.47
N VAL A 356 12.52 -11.30 6.44
CA VAL A 356 13.95 -10.94 6.36
C VAL A 356 14.35 -10.00 7.50
N PHE A 357 13.58 -8.94 7.73
CA PHE A 357 13.90 -7.98 8.78
C PHE A 357 13.66 -8.53 10.19
N LEU A 358 12.71 -9.45 10.36
CA LEU A 358 12.56 -10.21 11.61
C LEU A 358 13.76 -11.10 11.85
N ALA A 359 14.26 -11.82 10.83
CA ALA A 359 15.46 -12.64 10.93
C ALA A 359 16.71 -11.83 11.30
N ILE A 360 16.81 -10.58 10.85
CA ILE A 360 17.88 -9.65 11.25
C ILE A 360 17.67 -9.18 12.69
N SER A 361 16.44 -8.95 13.13
CA SER A 361 16.12 -8.40 14.46
C SER A 361 16.37 -9.39 15.60
N ILE A 362 16.15 -10.69 15.38
CA ILE A 362 16.28 -11.73 16.41
C ILE A 362 17.73 -11.83 16.96
N PRO A 363 18.77 -11.97 16.14
CA PRO A 363 20.16 -11.99 16.64
C PRO A 363 20.57 -10.72 17.38
N LEU A 364 20.11 -9.55 16.89
CA LEU A 364 20.37 -8.28 17.55
C LEU A 364 19.69 -8.22 18.92
N TYR A 365 18.46 -8.73 19.04
CA TYR A 365 17.76 -8.83 20.30
C TYR A 365 18.46 -9.75 21.30
N ILE A 366 18.85 -10.94 20.88
CA ILE A 366 19.59 -11.90 21.72
C ILE A 366 20.92 -11.28 22.21
N ARG A 367 21.61 -10.53 21.35
CA ARG A 367 22.84 -9.85 21.73
C ARG A 367 22.60 -8.67 22.68
N ALA A 368 21.48 -7.97 22.53
CA ALA A 368 21.13 -6.82 23.39
C ALA A 368 20.64 -7.26 24.77
N SER A 369 20.03 -8.44 24.88
CA SER A 369 19.48 -8.99 26.13
C SER A 369 20.55 -9.61 27.06
N LYS A 370 21.75 -9.88 26.53
CA LYS A 370 22.94 -10.33 27.27
C LYS A 370 23.74 -9.13 27.78
#